data_502a8a29e154ee41b86b12dbe4b16e75
#
_entry.id   502a8a29e154ee41b86b12dbe4b16e75
#
_cell.length_a   1.000
_cell.length_b   1.000
_cell.length_c   1.000
_cell.angle_alpha   90.00
_cell.angle_beta   90.00
_cell.angle_gamma   90.00
#
_symmetry.space_group_name_H-M   'P 1'
#
loop_
_entity.id
_entity.type
_entity.pdbx_description
1 polymer ?
#
loop_
_entity_poly.entity_id
_entity_poly.type
_entity_poly.pdbx_seq_one_letter_code
_entity_poly.pdbx_strand_id
1 'polypeptide(L)'
;MSNDHPQPLDAAEIPRFAGIPTFMRLPAFTDPAALQVGLIGVPWDGGTTNRAGARHGPREVRNLSSLMRKVHHVSRIAPYDLVRVATSVMRR
;
A
#
# COMPACT_ATOMS: atom_id res chain seq x y z
N MET A 1 20.42 7.53 -9.43
CA MET A 1 19.49 8.61 -9.76
C MET A 1 18.33 8.59 -8.79
N SER A 2 18.11 9.69 -8.11
CA SER A 2 17.02 9.76 -7.15
C SER A 2 15.68 9.80 -7.89
N ASN A 3 14.73 9.02 -7.42
CA ASN A 3 13.39 8.99 -7.95
C ASN A 3 12.48 9.77 -6.99
N ASP A 4 11.83 10.82 -7.50
CA ASP A 4 10.95 11.66 -6.70
C ASP A 4 9.63 10.96 -6.35
N HIS A 5 9.34 9.83 -6.99
CA HIS A 5 8.12 9.08 -6.69
C HIS A 5 8.29 8.27 -5.40
N PRO A 6 7.25 8.21 -4.55
CA PRO A 6 7.27 7.33 -3.39
C PRO A 6 7.52 5.88 -3.80
N GLN A 7 8.33 5.19 -3.05
CA GLN A 7 8.70 3.81 -3.35
C GLN A 7 8.39 2.90 -2.17
N PRO A 8 8.07 1.62 -2.43
CA PRO A 8 7.99 0.63 -1.36
C PRO A 8 9.34 0.50 -0.66
N LEU A 9 9.33 0.11 0.61
CA LEU A 9 10.56 -0.21 1.31
C LEU A 9 11.29 -1.34 0.59
N ASP A 10 12.61 -1.20 0.47
CA ASP A 10 13.42 -2.20 -0.19
C ASP A 10 13.67 -3.37 0.76
N ALA A 11 13.28 -4.57 0.35
CA ALA A 11 13.45 -5.78 1.15
C ALA A 11 14.93 -6.12 1.39
N ALA A 12 15.82 -5.61 0.55
CA ALA A 12 17.25 -5.78 0.74
C ALA A 12 17.79 -4.94 1.91
N GLU A 13 17.12 -3.82 2.19
CA GLU A 13 17.50 -2.94 3.30
C GLU A 13 16.68 -3.25 4.56
N ILE A 14 15.37 -3.39 4.39
CA ILE A 14 14.45 -3.65 5.50
C ILE A 14 13.65 -4.90 5.17
N PRO A 15 13.77 -5.97 5.99
CA PRO A 15 13.07 -7.21 5.72
C PRO A 15 11.56 -7.01 5.60
N ARG A 16 10.90 -7.88 4.83
CA ARG A 16 9.48 -7.76 4.56
C ARG A 16 8.59 -7.85 5.79
N PHE A 17 9.06 -8.48 6.86
CA PHE A 17 8.30 -8.58 8.10
C PHE A 17 8.46 -7.35 9.01
N ALA A 18 9.35 -6.42 8.65
CA ALA A 18 9.65 -5.25 9.46
C ALA A 18 9.03 -3.99 8.85
N GLY A 19 8.86 -2.97 9.67
CA GLY A 19 8.30 -1.71 9.25
C GLY A 19 6.80 -1.63 9.43
N ILE A 20 6.23 -0.47 9.11
CA ILE A 20 4.79 -0.24 9.23
C ILE A 20 4.09 -0.95 8.07
N PRO A 21 3.04 -1.74 8.34
CA PRO A 21 2.36 -2.53 7.30
C PRO A 21 1.37 -1.69 6.47
N THR A 22 1.88 -0.79 5.66
CA THR A 22 1.10 -0.12 4.63
C THR A 22 1.03 -1.01 3.39
N PHE A 23 0.20 -0.64 2.40
CA PHE A 23 0.11 -1.41 1.16
C PHE A 23 1.46 -1.40 0.45
N MET A 24 2.01 -2.58 0.20
CA MET A 24 3.34 -2.79 -0.38
C MET A 24 4.45 -2.00 0.35
N ARG A 25 4.22 -1.66 1.62
CA ARG A 25 5.16 -0.90 2.45
C ARG A 25 5.50 0.46 1.84
N LEU A 26 4.53 1.05 1.13
CA LEU A 26 4.62 2.41 0.60
C LEU A 26 4.60 3.43 1.74
N PRO A 27 5.21 4.62 1.52
CA PRO A 27 5.12 5.69 2.53
C PRO A 27 3.68 6.11 2.77
N ALA A 28 3.39 6.53 3.99
CA ALA A 28 2.12 7.14 4.34
C ALA A 28 2.21 8.65 4.10
N PHE A 29 1.23 9.21 3.38
CA PHE A 29 1.17 10.63 3.09
C PHE A 29 -0.10 11.24 3.65
N THR A 30 0.02 12.47 4.13
CA THR A 30 -1.12 13.23 4.62
C THR A 30 -1.60 14.27 3.62
N ASP A 31 -0.76 14.65 2.67
CA ASP A 31 -1.08 15.66 1.66
C ASP A 31 -1.46 14.98 0.33
N PRO A 32 -2.75 14.94 0.00
CA PRO A 32 -3.18 14.31 -1.26
C PRO A 32 -2.74 15.08 -2.50
N ALA A 33 -2.41 16.35 -2.38
CA ALA A 33 -2.00 17.15 -3.54
C ALA A 33 -0.67 16.67 -4.14
N ALA A 34 0.15 15.97 -3.37
CA ALA A 34 1.43 15.44 -3.84
C ALA A 34 1.30 14.10 -4.55
N LEU A 35 0.10 13.52 -4.60
CA LEU A 35 -0.12 12.16 -5.08
C LEU A 35 -0.94 12.16 -6.37
N GLN A 36 -0.68 11.18 -7.22
CA GLN A 36 -1.52 10.86 -8.37
C GLN A 36 -2.51 9.74 -8.02
N VAL A 37 -2.10 8.82 -7.15
CA VAL A 37 -2.95 7.72 -6.67
C VAL A 37 -2.83 7.64 -5.15
N GLY A 38 -3.96 7.67 -4.47
CA GLY A 38 -4.00 7.49 -3.03
C GLY A 38 -4.73 6.20 -2.69
N LEU A 39 -4.14 5.38 -1.83
CA LEU A 39 -4.74 4.14 -1.38
C LEU A 39 -5.37 4.36 0.00
N ILE A 40 -6.66 4.11 0.10
CA ILE A 40 -7.42 4.32 1.32
C ILE A 40 -8.12 3.02 1.70
N GLY A 41 -7.93 2.59 2.94
CA GLY A 41 -8.68 1.46 3.47
C GLY A 41 -9.94 1.93 4.16
N VAL A 42 -11.03 1.18 3.97
CA VAL A 42 -12.31 1.44 4.64
C VAL A 42 -12.68 0.21 5.46
N PRO A 43 -12.24 0.14 6.73
CA PRO A 43 -12.47 -1.02 7.58
C PRO A 43 -13.89 -0.98 8.19
N TRP A 44 -14.90 -1.33 7.37
CA TRP A 44 -16.29 -1.26 7.79
C TRP A 44 -17.05 -2.48 7.29
N ASP A 45 -17.86 -3.06 8.15
CA ASP A 45 -18.66 -4.22 7.80
C ASP A 45 -20.13 -4.09 8.14
N GLY A 46 -20.61 -2.86 8.39
CA GLY A 46 -22.01 -2.62 8.70
C GLY A 46 -22.97 -2.93 7.56
N GLY A 47 -22.47 -3.06 6.33
CA GLY A 47 -23.30 -3.41 5.17
C GLY A 47 -23.32 -4.88 4.81
N THR A 48 -22.64 -5.75 5.58
CA THR A 48 -22.61 -7.18 5.27
C THR A 48 -23.97 -7.84 5.57
N THR A 49 -24.40 -8.70 4.64
CA THR A 49 -25.70 -9.37 4.78
C THR A 49 -25.65 -10.67 5.57
N ASN A 50 -24.50 -11.31 5.62
CA ASN A 50 -24.39 -12.63 6.23
C ASN A 50 -23.33 -12.68 7.30
N ARG A 51 -22.07 -12.55 6.94
CA ARG A 51 -20.96 -12.68 7.90
C ARG A 51 -20.24 -11.35 8.06
N ALA A 52 -20.11 -10.89 9.30
CA ALA A 52 -19.27 -9.75 9.61
C ALA A 52 -17.79 -10.15 9.48
N GLY A 53 -16.94 -9.16 9.27
CA GLY A 53 -15.49 -9.38 9.13
C GLY A 53 -14.86 -8.56 8.04
N ALA A 54 -15.65 -7.93 7.19
CA ALA A 54 -15.13 -7.09 6.10
C ALA A 54 -14.22 -5.96 6.61
N ARG A 55 -14.41 -5.52 7.87
CA ARG A 55 -13.55 -4.48 8.47
C ARG A 55 -12.09 -4.90 8.57
N HIS A 56 -11.81 -6.19 8.52
CA HIS A 56 -10.44 -6.73 8.56
C HIS A 56 -9.78 -6.80 7.19
N GLY A 57 -10.55 -6.56 6.12
CA GLY A 57 -10.07 -6.68 4.74
C GLY A 57 -8.88 -5.79 4.43
N PRO A 58 -8.94 -4.49 4.70
CA PRO A 58 -7.82 -3.60 4.38
C PRO A 58 -6.54 -4.01 5.10
N ARG A 59 -6.62 -4.39 6.37
CA ARG A 59 -5.44 -4.85 7.12
C ARG A 59 -4.84 -6.09 6.48
N GLU A 60 -5.68 -7.06 6.10
CA GLU A 60 -5.20 -8.30 5.53
C GLU A 60 -4.57 -8.09 4.16
N VAL A 61 -5.18 -7.25 3.33
CA VAL A 61 -4.60 -6.87 2.04
C VAL A 61 -3.23 -6.24 2.24
N ARG A 62 -3.11 -5.33 3.20
CA ARG A 62 -1.83 -4.69 3.49
C ARG A 62 -0.79 -5.69 3.99
N ASN A 63 -1.18 -6.60 4.87
CA ASN A 63 -0.26 -7.61 5.39
C ASN A 63 0.32 -8.48 4.28
N LEU A 64 -0.54 -8.97 3.39
CA LEU A 64 -0.10 -9.82 2.29
C LEU A 64 0.67 -9.05 1.22
N SER A 65 0.35 -7.77 1.02
CA SER A 65 1.02 -6.96 0.01
C SER A 65 2.51 -6.74 0.29
N SER A 66 2.94 -6.91 1.54
CA SER A 66 4.36 -6.78 1.87
C SER A 66 5.25 -7.82 1.19
N LEU A 67 4.64 -8.91 0.71
CA LEU A 67 5.34 -9.98 0.00
C LEU A 67 5.47 -9.70 -1.50
N MET A 68 4.78 -8.69 -2.01
CA MET A 68 4.75 -8.40 -3.44
C MET A 68 6.02 -7.68 -3.89
N ARG A 69 6.35 -7.86 -5.15
CA ARG A 69 7.48 -7.18 -5.78
C ARG A 69 6.99 -5.94 -6.51
N LYS A 70 7.83 -4.91 -6.55
CA LYS A 70 7.48 -3.63 -7.16
C LYS A 70 7.53 -3.62 -8.68
N VAL A 71 8.08 -4.67 -9.30
CA VAL A 71 8.18 -4.79 -10.76
C VAL A 71 7.35 -5.97 -11.22
N HIS A 72 6.48 -5.74 -12.19
CA HIS A 72 5.65 -6.81 -12.75
C HIS A 72 6.53 -7.76 -13.57
N HIS A 73 6.46 -9.06 -13.26
CA HIS A 73 7.42 -10.02 -13.82
C HIS A 73 7.25 -10.30 -15.31
N VAL A 74 6.08 -10.04 -15.87
CA VAL A 74 5.81 -10.26 -17.30
C VAL A 74 6.09 -8.98 -18.09
N SER A 75 5.44 -7.88 -17.73
CA SER A 75 5.55 -6.61 -18.46
C SER A 75 6.83 -5.85 -18.13
N ARG A 76 7.50 -6.18 -17.04
CA ARG A 76 8.69 -5.49 -16.56
C ARG A 76 8.43 -4.02 -16.20
N ILE A 77 7.18 -3.65 -15.97
CA ILE A 77 6.80 -2.30 -15.58
C ILE A 77 6.87 -2.16 -14.07
N ALA A 78 7.46 -1.07 -13.61
CA ALA A 78 7.49 -0.69 -12.20
C ALA A 78 6.54 0.50 -12.01
N PRO A 79 5.30 0.28 -11.57
CA PRO A 79 4.29 1.35 -11.50
C PRO A 79 4.71 2.52 -10.62
N TYR A 80 5.46 2.27 -9.54
CA TYR A 80 5.86 3.34 -8.62
C TYR A 80 6.94 4.24 -9.18
N ASP A 81 7.58 3.85 -10.29
CA ASP A 81 8.49 4.73 -11.02
C ASP A 81 7.74 5.66 -11.98
N LEU A 82 6.49 5.33 -12.31
CA LEU A 82 5.69 6.06 -13.28
C LEU A 82 4.70 7.02 -12.64
N VAL A 83 4.14 6.65 -11.48
CA VAL A 83 3.12 7.45 -10.79
C VAL A 83 3.46 7.57 -9.31
N ARG A 84 3.00 8.67 -8.72
CA ARG A 84 3.16 8.90 -7.29
C ARG A 84 2.00 8.24 -6.55
N VAL A 85 2.30 7.14 -5.86
CA VAL A 85 1.32 6.36 -5.11
C VAL A 85 1.74 6.30 -3.65
N ALA A 86 0.82 6.52 -2.76
CA ALA A 86 1.05 6.35 -1.33
C ALA A 86 -0.25 6.00 -0.62
N THR A 87 -0.13 5.54 0.61
CA THR A 87 -1.30 5.22 1.42
C THR A 87 -1.61 6.41 2.33
N SER A 88 -2.89 6.73 2.45
CA SER A 88 -3.32 7.69 3.46
C SER A 88 -3.26 7.03 4.84
N VAL A 89 -3.10 7.87 5.88
CA VAL A 89 -3.21 7.38 7.24
C VAL A 89 -4.66 6.96 7.45
N MET A 90 -4.86 5.70 7.86
CA MET A 90 -6.21 5.21 8.11
C MET A 90 -6.79 5.88 9.35
N ARG A 91 -7.93 6.49 9.16
CA ARG A 91 -8.72 7.00 10.27
C ARG A 91 -9.86 6.02 10.56
N ARG A 92 -10.09 5.86 11.82
CA ARG A 92 -11.21 5.04 12.27
C ARG A 92 -12.53 5.77 12.07
#